data_7050f52ba153f6be2cd67f344e13a243
#
_entry.id   7050f52ba153f6be2cd67f344e13a243
#
_cell.length_a   1.000
_cell.length_b   1.000
_cell.length_c   1.000
_cell.angle_alpha   90.00
_cell.angle_beta   90.00
_cell.angle_gamma   90.00
#
_symmetry.space_group_name_H-M   'P 1'
#
loop_
_entity.id
_entity.type
_entity.pdbx_description
1 polymer ?
#
loop_
_entity_poly.entity_id
_entity_poly.type
_entity_poly.pdbx_seq_one_letter_code
_entity_poly.pdbx_strand_id
1 'polypeptide(L)'
;TFIEATSGNMGIALSMIGAALGYKIVIVMPDTMSEERRRIVKAYGAELILTEGKLGMAGAVAKSEELAKAHDYFLIRQFENAANLLSHEETTAVEILHDLSGEVDAFVAGVGTGGTISGVGKVLKAHHSNVLNVAVQPAKSPVLTGGTPAGHGIQGIGANFIPGIYDKDVVDEVLDMDEETAYAAARELGKKAGLLVGMSSGGNFAAAKVIAKKLG
;
A
#
# COMPACT_ATOMS: atom_id res chain seq x y z
N THR A 1 -2.49 15.73 -18.57
CA THR A 1 -1.74 15.69 -17.29
C THR A 1 -2.44 14.76 -16.31
N PHE A 2 -1.68 13.89 -15.68
CA PHE A 2 -2.18 13.03 -14.59
C PHE A 2 -1.74 13.61 -13.24
N ILE A 3 -2.62 13.53 -12.24
CA ILE A 3 -2.32 13.97 -10.89
C ILE A 3 -2.68 12.87 -9.88
N GLU A 4 -1.86 12.72 -8.82
CA GLU A 4 -2.10 11.75 -7.76
C GLU A 4 -1.61 12.25 -6.41
N ALA A 5 -2.38 11.92 -5.37
CA ALA A 5 -1.97 12.07 -3.98
C ALA A 5 -1.29 10.79 -3.49
N THR A 6 -0.05 10.89 -3.02
CA THR A 6 0.69 9.71 -2.60
C THR A 6 1.74 10.02 -1.55
N SER A 7 2.00 9.06 -0.65
CA SER A 7 3.09 9.12 0.32
C SER A 7 4.41 8.55 -0.19
N GLY A 8 4.46 8.00 -1.42
CA GLY A 8 5.76 7.51 -1.88
C GLY A 8 5.77 6.65 -3.15
N ASN A 9 5.70 5.33 -3.02
CA ASN A 9 6.00 4.39 -4.12
C ASN A 9 5.13 4.59 -5.36
N MET A 10 3.83 4.84 -5.20
CA MET A 10 2.94 5.12 -6.33
C MET A 10 3.37 6.39 -7.09
N GLY A 11 3.80 7.45 -6.37
CA GLY A 11 4.31 8.67 -6.98
C GLY A 11 5.57 8.44 -7.80
N ILE A 12 6.48 7.62 -7.30
CA ILE A 12 7.71 7.23 -8.01
C ILE A 12 7.35 6.44 -9.29
N ALA A 13 6.48 5.44 -9.16
CA ALA A 13 6.05 4.61 -10.28
C ALA A 13 5.35 5.43 -11.38
N LEU A 14 4.42 6.32 -11.01
CA LEU A 14 3.73 7.21 -11.94
C LEU A 14 4.71 8.17 -12.63
N SER A 15 5.65 8.74 -11.88
CA SER A 15 6.66 9.63 -12.44
C SER A 15 7.55 8.89 -13.46
N MET A 16 7.99 7.67 -13.14
CA MET A 16 8.77 6.82 -14.03
C MET A 16 8.00 6.47 -15.32
N ILE A 17 6.76 5.99 -15.18
CA ILE A 17 5.90 5.62 -16.32
C ILE A 17 5.56 6.86 -17.14
N GLY A 18 5.25 7.98 -16.50
CA GLY A 18 4.97 9.25 -17.18
C GLY A 18 6.17 9.72 -18.01
N ALA A 19 7.38 9.66 -17.46
CA ALA A 19 8.60 9.98 -18.19
C ALA A 19 8.80 9.06 -19.40
N ALA A 20 8.62 7.74 -19.23
CA ALA A 20 8.79 6.76 -20.29
C ALA A 20 7.77 6.91 -21.43
N LEU A 21 6.53 7.30 -21.10
CA LEU A 21 5.42 7.41 -22.08
C LEU A 21 5.15 8.86 -22.53
N GLY A 22 5.90 9.84 -22.05
CA GLY A 22 5.73 11.25 -22.42
C GLY A 22 4.52 11.95 -21.79
N TYR A 23 4.00 11.43 -20.66
CA TYR A 23 2.91 12.08 -19.93
C TYR A 23 3.42 13.06 -18.89
N LYS A 24 2.70 14.16 -18.73
CA LYS A 24 2.90 15.08 -17.60
C LYS A 24 2.30 14.51 -16.34
N ILE A 25 3.11 14.43 -15.29
CA ILE A 25 2.72 13.91 -13.97
C ILE A 25 2.84 15.01 -12.92
N VAL A 26 1.82 15.15 -12.11
CA VAL A 26 1.79 15.99 -10.91
C VAL A 26 1.61 15.09 -9.69
N ILE A 27 2.53 15.15 -8.76
CA ILE A 27 2.47 14.38 -7.49
C ILE A 27 2.23 15.34 -6.34
N VAL A 28 1.22 15.04 -5.54
CA VAL A 28 0.89 15.76 -4.31
C VAL A 28 1.23 14.87 -3.13
N MET A 29 2.06 15.34 -2.20
CA MET A 29 2.42 14.57 -1.01
C MET A 29 2.64 15.47 0.22
N PRO A 30 2.45 14.92 1.44
CA PRO A 30 2.80 15.62 2.66
C PRO A 30 4.30 15.96 2.72
N ASP A 31 4.64 17.12 3.28
CA ASP A 31 6.02 17.57 3.42
C ASP A 31 6.85 16.78 4.45
N THR A 32 6.21 15.89 5.20
CA THR A 32 6.86 14.91 6.09
C THR A 32 7.45 13.71 5.38
N MET A 33 7.15 13.53 4.08
CA MET A 33 7.73 12.42 3.31
C MET A 33 9.22 12.62 3.08
N SER A 34 9.97 11.50 2.97
CA SER A 34 11.43 11.52 2.87
C SER A 34 11.93 12.35 1.69
N GLU A 35 13.04 13.05 1.89
CA GLU A 35 13.68 13.85 0.85
C GLU A 35 14.10 12.99 -0.34
N GLU A 36 14.51 11.75 -0.11
CA GLU A 36 14.85 10.79 -1.15
C GLU A 36 13.70 10.58 -2.15
N ARG A 37 12.48 10.31 -1.66
CA ARG A 37 11.30 10.16 -2.52
C ARG A 37 11.01 11.40 -3.34
N ARG A 38 11.11 12.58 -2.72
CA ARG A 38 10.93 13.87 -3.41
C ARG A 38 11.96 14.08 -4.51
N ARG A 39 13.20 13.71 -4.27
CA ARG A 39 14.28 13.79 -5.27
C ARG A 39 14.05 12.83 -6.43
N ILE A 40 13.63 11.59 -6.16
CA ILE A 40 13.35 10.59 -7.22
C ILE A 40 12.20 11.07 -8.12
N VAL A 41 11.09 11.52 -7.54
CA VAL A 41 9.94 12.06 -8.30
C VAL A 41 10.37 13.19 -9.22
N LYS A 42 11.14 14.15 -8.70
CA LYS A 42 11.68 15.28 -9.50
C LYS A 42 12.68 14.83 -10.55
N ALA A 43 13.51 13.82 -10.28
CA ALA A 43 14.48 13.29 -11.23
C ALA A 43 13.81 12.69 -12.48
N TYR A 44 12.61 12.13 -12.35
CA TYR A 44 11.79 11.69 -13.48
C TYR A 44 11.06 12.86 -14.21
N GLY A 45 11.23 14.10 -13.75
CA GLY A 45 10.61 15.27 -14.38
C GLY A 45 9.15 15.52 -13.97
N ALA A 46 8.62 14.82 -12.98
CA ALA A 46 7.29 15.09 -12.46
C ALA A 46 7.27 16.36 -11.62
N GLU A 47 6.17 17.12 -11.69
CA GLU A 47 5.89 18.23 -10.80
C GLU A 47 5.55 17.71 -9.42
N LEU A 48 6.17 18.30 -8.38
CA LEU A 48 5.95 17.90 -7.00
C LEU A 48 5.34 19.05 -6.21
N ILE A 49 4.15 18.83 -5.65
CA ILE A 49 3.43 19.76 -4.78
C ILE A 49 3.40 19.19 -3.37
N LEU A 50 3.88 19.96 -2.40
CA LEU A 50 3.89 19.57 -0.99
C LEU A 50 2.71 20.19 -0.25
N THR A 51 2.08 19.39 0.61
CA THR A 51 1.04 19.81 1.55
C THR A 51 1.58 19.78 2.98
N GLU A 52 0.94 20.53 3.89
CA GLU A 52 1.32 20.54 5.30
C GLU A 52 1.21 19.14 5.90
N GLY A 53 2.29 18.65 6.49
CA GLY A 53 2.38 17.30 7.06
C GLY A 53 1.34 16.99 8.14
N LYS A 54 0.91 18.02 8.89
CA LYS A 54 -0.15 17.88 9.91
C LYS A 54 -1.50 17.42 9.32
N LEU A 55 -1.75 17.68 8.02
CA LEU A 55 -2.97 17.27 7.33
C LEU A 55 -2.89 15.82 6.81
N GLY A 56 -1.72 15.20 6.87
CA GLY A 56 -1.50 13.82 6.44
C GLY A 56 -1.89 13.58 4.98
N MET A 57 -2.23 12.33 4.67
CA MET A 57 -2.69 11.95 3.33
C MET A 57 -4.03 12.58 2.95
N ALA A 58 -4.92 12.82 3.90
CA ALA A 58 -6.21 13.48 3.63
C ALA A 58 -6.00 14.88 3.03
N GLY A 59 -5.03 15.64 3.54
CA GLY A 59 -4.67 16.95 2.98
C GLY A 59 -4.10 16.86 1.57
N ALA A 60 -3.29 15.85 1.28
CA ALA A 60 -2.75 15.63 -0.06
C ALA A 60 -3.85 15.23 -1.06
N VAL A 61 -4.79 14.37 -0.65
CA VAL A 61 -5.96 13.98 -1.46
C VAL A 61 -6.82 15.21 -1.78
N ALA A 62 -7.22 15.98 -0.78
CA ALA A 62 -8.02 17.17 -0.99
C ALA A 62 -7.34 18.18 -1.94
N LYS A 63 -6.02 18.37 -1.80
CA LYS A 63 -5.25 19.25 -2.69
C LYS A 63 -5.15 18.71 -4.12
N SER A 64 -5.01 17.41 -4.30
CA SER A 64 -4.99 16.80 -5.64
C SER A 64 -6.34 16.94 -6.35
N GLU A 65 -7.45 16.81 -5.62
CA GLU A 65 -8.81 17.02 -6.15
C GLU A 65 -9.06 18.50 -6.54
N GLU A 66 -8.63 19.44 -5.70
CA GLU A 66 -8.69 20.88 -5.99
C GLU A 66 -7.97 21.19 -7.31
N LEU A 67 -6.73 20.73 -7.45
CA LEU A 67 -5.89 20.98 -8.62
C LEU A 67 -6.42 20.27 -9.86
N ALA A 68 -6.90 19.03 -9.72
CA ALA A 68 -7.49 18.28 -10.82
C ALA A 68 -8.69 19.04 -11.42
N LYS A 69 -9.56 19.57 -10.55
CA LYS A 69 -10.73 20.36 -10.97
C LYS A 69 -10.34 21.71 -11.57
N ALA A 70 -9.33 22.39 -10.98
CA ALA A 70 -8.93 23.72 -11.43
C ALA A 70 -8.24 23.70 -12.80
N HIS A 71 -7.54 22.61 -13.14
CA HIS A 71 -6.69 22.51 -14.34
C HIS A 71 -7.13 21.43 -15.32
N ASP A 72 -8.26 20.78 -15.08
CA ASP A 72 -8.76 19.64 -15.88
C ASP A 72 -7.74 18.51 -15.99
N TYR A 73 -7.08 18.16 -14.85
CA TYR A 73 -6.15 17.06 -14.79
C TYR A 73 -6.88 15.74 -14.52
N PHE A 74 -6.36 14.66 -15.09
CA PHE A 74 -6.88 13.32 -14.81
C PHE A 74 -6.39 12.85 -13.42
N LEU A 75 -7.31 12.72 -12.47
CA LEU A 75 -7.04 12.23 -11.13
C LEU A 75 -7.05 10.70 -11.11
N ILE A 76 -5.94 10.08 -10.71
CA ILE A 76 -5.76 8.62 -10.76
C ILE A 76 -6.54 7.90 -9.66
N ARG A 77 -6.60 8.49 -8.44
CA ARG A 77 -7.38 7.99 -7.30
C ARG A 77 -6.97 6.60 -6.83
N GLN A 78 -5.71 6.41 -6.43
CA GLN A 78 -5.22 5.10 -6.00
C GLN A 78 -6.06 4.41 -4.91
N PHE A 79 -6.79 5.16 -4.10
CA PHE A 79 -7.62 4.64 -3.00
C PHE A 79 -9.04 4.24 -3.43
N GLU A 80 -9.46 4.58 -4.64
CA GLU A 80 -10.82 4.39 -5.15
C GLU A 80 -10.87 3.70 -6.51
N ASN A 81 -9.79 3.79 -7.29
CA ASN A 81 -9.75 3.31 -8.67
C ASN A 81 -9.70 1.78 -8.71
N ALA A 82 -10.74 1.19 -9.28
CA ALA A 82 -10.85 -0.27 -9.45
C ALA A 82 -9.71 -0.89 -10.26
N ALA A 83 -9.01 -0.11 -11.11
CA ALA A 83 -7.85 -0.60 -11.85
C ALA A 83 -6.69 -1.05 -10.91
N ASN A 84 -6.58 -0.45 -9.71
CA ASN A 84 -5.63 -0.90 -8.70
C ASN A 84 -5.93 -2.34 -8.25
N LEU A 85 -7.18 -2.61 -7.93
CA LEU A 85 -7.65 -3.93 -7.53
C LEU A 85 -7.50 -4.94 -8.68
N LEU A 86 -7.97 -4.57 -9.88
CA LEU A 86 -7.94 -5.40 -11.07
C LEU A 86 -6.51 -5.81 -11.46
N SER A 87 -5.54 -4.91 -11.35
CA SER A 87 -4.14 -5.22 -11.62
C SER A 87 -3.62 -6.35 -10.72
N HIS A 88 -4.01 -6.38 -9.44
CA HIS A 88 -3.64 -7.45 -8.52
C HIS A 88 -4.41 -8.76 -8.79
N GLU A 89 -5.66 -8.67 -9.24
CA GLU A 89 -6.44 -9.84 -9.67
C GLU A 89 -5.81 -10.52 -10.90
N GLU A 90 -5.43 -9.71 -11.90
CA GLU A 90 -4.95 -10.20 -13.20
C GLU A 90 -3.47 -10.57 -13.23
N THR A 91 -2.65 -10.04 -12.32
CA THR A 91 -1.20 -10.28 -12.31
C THR A 91 -0.74 -10.90 -11.00
N THR A 92 -0.71 -10.18 -9.91
CA THR A 92 -0.12 -10.61 -8.64
C THR A 92 -0.69 -11.93 -8.12
N ALA A 93 -2.01 -12.08 -8.14
CA ALA A 93 -2.67 -13.30 -7.68
C ALA A 93 -2.35 -14.50 -8.58
N VAL A 94 -2.32 -14.26 -9.90
CA VAL A 94 -2.00 -15.30 -10.90
C VAL A 94 -0.55 -15.77 -10.73
N GLU A 95 0.38 -14.84 -10.53
CA GLU A 95 1.79 -15.14 -10.28
C GLU A 95 1.96 -15.95 -8.98
N ILE A 96 1.29 -15.56 -7.89
CA ILE A 96 1.31 -16.29 -6.61
C ILE A 96 0.81 -17.73 -6.81
N LEU A 97 -0.34 -17.92 -7.45
CA LEU A 97 -0.90 -19.25 -7.70
C LEU A 97 0.02 -20.11 -8.58
N HIS A 98 0.63 -19.51 -9.60
CA HIS A 98 1.58 -20.19 -10.46
C HIS A 98 2.83 -20.64 -9.69
N ASP A 99 3.45 -19.73 -8.94
CA ASP A 99 4.72 -19.97 -8.26
C ASP A 99 4.58 -20.95 -7.09
N LEU A 100 3.40 -20.98 -6.45
CA LEU A 100 3.10 -21.90 -5.35
C LEU A 100 2.28 -23.12 -5.80
N SER A 101 2.17 -23.38 -7.10
CA SER A 101 1.39 -24.51 -7.65
C SER A 101 -0.07 -24.57 -7.15
N GLY A 102 -0.64 -23.40 -6.83
CA GLY A 102 -2.00 -23.26 -6.30
C GLY A 102 -2.15 -23.57 -4.81
N GLU A 103 -1.10 -23.98 -4.12
CA GLU A 103 -1.14 -24.34 -2.69
C GLU A 103 -0.86 -23.11 -1.81
N VAL A 104 -1.92 -22.46 -1.31
CA VAL A 104 -1.85 -21.30 -0.42
C VAL A 104 -2.78 -21.50 0.76
N ASP A 105 -2.26 -21.64 1.97
CA ASP A 105 -3.05 -21.75 3.20
C ASP A 105 -3.47 -20.38 3.74
N ALA A 106 -2.57 -19.40 3.63
CA ALA A 106 -2.84 -18.03 4.07
C ALA A 106 -2.14 -17.00 3.19
N PHE A 107 -2.79 -15.86 3.00
CA PHE A 107 -2.23 -14.67 2.37
C PHE A 107 -2.23 -13.51 3.37
N VAL A 108 -1.07 -12.92 3.62
CA VAL A 108 -0.88 -11.85 4.59
C VAL A 108 -0.38 -10.60 3.90
N ALA A 109 -1.11 -9.51 3.98
CA ALA A 109 -0.73 -8.27 3.34
C ALA A 109 -1.06 -7.02 4.17
N GLY A 110 -0.11 -6.09 4.26
CA GLY A 110 -0.32 -4.77 4.83
C GLY A 110 -1.23 -3.90 3.98
N VAL A 111 -2.13 -3.18 4.62
CA VAL A 111 -3.12 -2.36 3.94
C VAL A 111 -2.64 -0.92 3.82
N GLY A 112 -2.24 -0.54 2.61
CA GLY A 112 -2.05 0.85 2.19
C GLY A 112 -3.30 1.36 1.48
N THR A 113 -3.43 1.07 0.18
CA THR A 113 -4.65 1.34 -0.59
C THR A 113 -5.71 0.25 -0.44
N GLY A 114 -5.32 -0.93 0.02
CA GLY A 114 -6.20 -2.10 0.07
C GLY A 114 -6.23 -2.94 -1.21
N GLY A 115 -5.66 -2.43 -2.31
CA GLY A 115 -5.72 -3.11 -3.61
C GLY A 115 -5.12 -4.52 -3.59
N THR A 116 -3.96 -4.70 -2.96
CA THR A 116 -3.28 -6.00 -2.89
C THR A 116 -4.10 -7.04 -2.12
N ILE A 117 -4.47 -6.73 -0.87
CA ILE A 117 -5.22 -7.71 -0.05
C ILE A 117 -6.58 -8.04 -0.66
N SER A 118 -7.27 -7.03 -1.21
CA SER A 118 -8.59 -7.21 -1.80
C SER A 118 -8.53 -7.96 -3.13
N GLY A 119 -7.65 -7.55 -4.05
CA GLY A 119 -7.53 -8.17 -5.38
C GLY A 119 -6.97 -9.60 -5.30
N VAL A 120 -5.83 -9.77 -4.62
CA VAL A 120 -5.25 -11.12 -4.44
C VAL A 120 -6.19 -12.00 -3.61
N GLY A 121 -6.70 -11.48 -2.50
CA GLY A 121 -7.58 -12.23 -1.61
C GLY A 121 -8.83 -12.77 -2.30
N LYS A 122 -9.45 -11.97 -3.18
CA LYS A 122 -10.59 -12.38 -3.99
C LYS A 122 -10.28 -13.57 -4.90
N VAL A 123 -9.14 -13.50 -5.61
CA VAL A 123 -8.73 -14.57 -6.53
C VAL A 123 -8.35 -15.84 -5.77
N LEU A 124 -7.59 -15.72 -4.67
CA LEU A 124 -7.21 -16.86 -3.86
C LEU A 124 -8.43 -17.57 -3.25
N LYS A 125 -9.42 -16.82 -2.73
CA LYS A 125 -10.66 -17.41 -2.23
C LYS A 125 -11.52 -18.06 -3.30
N ALA A 126 -11.50 -17.52 -4.53
CA ALA A 126 -12.19 -18.14 -5.66
C ALA A 126 -11.51 -19.46 -6.08
N HIS A 127 -10.18 -19.56 -5.92
CA HIS A 127 -9.42 -20.77 -6.20
C HIS A 127 -9.54 -21.80 -5.06
N HIS A 128 -9.41 -21.35 -3.81
CA HIS A 128 -9.54 -22.16 -2.59
C HIS A 128 -10.29 -21.36 -1.51
N SER A 129 -11.54 -21.74 -1.23
CA SER A 129 -12.39 -21.03 -0.25
C SER A 129 -11.83 -20.98 1.16
N ASN A 130 -10.95 -21.92 1.53
CA ASN A 130 -10.35 -22.04 2.86
C ASN A 130 -9.09 -21.20 3.06
N VAL A 131 -8.61 -20.50 2.03
CA VAL A 131 -7.44 -19.60 2.19
C VAL A 131 -7.75 -18.52 3.21
N LEU A 132 -6.87 -18.37 4.20
CA LEU A 132 -6.98 -17.34 5.22
C LEU A 132 -6.37 -16.03 4.72
N ASN A 133 -7.20 -15.02 4.44
CA ASN A 133 -6.74 -13.69 4.04
C ASN A 133 -6.59 -12.77 5.25
N VAL A 134 -5.38 -12.35 5.54
CA VAL A 134 -5.03 -11.57 6.73
C VAL A 134 -4.53 -10.18 6.33
N ALA A 135 -5.28 -9.17 6.73
CA ALA A 135 -4.87 -7.78 6.59
C ALA A 135 -3.96 -7.35 7.75
N VAL A 136 -2.94 -6.55 7.47
CA VAL A 136 -2.07 -5.98 8.50
C VAL A 136 -2.21 -4.47 8.51
N GLN A 137 -2.44 -3.90 9.69
CA GLN A 137 -2.51 -2.45 9.93
C GLN A 137 -1.56 -2.02 11.04
N PRO A 138 -1.16 -0.74 11.09
CA PRO A 138 -0.37 -0.22 12.21
C PRO A 138 -1.15 -0.24 13.53
N ALA A 139 -0.59 -0.81 14.58
CA ALA A 139 -1.22 -0.86 15.91
C ALA A 139 -1.57 0.54 16.47
N LYS A 140 -0.79 1.58 16.12
CA LYS A 140 -1.08 2.95 16.53
C LYS A 140 -2.25 3.59 15.78
N SER A 141 -2.66 3.03 14.63
CA SER A 141 -3.75 3.55 13.78
C SER A 141 -4.64 2.42 13.28
N PRO A 142 -5.37 1.71 14.19
CA PRO A 142 -6.11 0.50 13.85
C PRO A 142 -7.47 0.83 13.23
N VAL A 143 -7.49 1.59 12.15
CA VAL A 143 -8.71 2.12 11.51
C VAL A 143 -9.57 1.04 10.86
N LEU A 144 -8.96 -0.06 10.37
CA LEU A 144 -9.71 -1.16 9.73
C LEU A 144 -10.62 -1.90 10.73
N THR A 145 -10.28 -1.84 12.02
CA THR A 145 -11.05 -2.44 13.11
C THR A 145 -11.86 -1.41 13.91
N GLY A 146 -12.00 -0.18 13.37
CA GLY A 146 -12.81 0.89 13.98
C GLY A 146 -12.08 1.72 15.04
N GLY A 147 -10.76 1.58 15.14
CA GLY A 147 -9.94 2.40 16.03
C GLY A 147 -9.67 3.80 15.50
N THR A 148 -9.05 4.62 16.32
CA THR A 148 -8.76 6.03 16.01
C THR A 148 -7.52 6.17 15.12
N PRO A 149 -7.57 6.95 14.04
CA PRO A 149 -6.40 7.23 13.22
C PRO A 149 -5.33 8.01 13.99
N ALA A 150 -4.07 7.61 13.86
CA ALA A 150 -2.93 8.28 14.46
C ALA A 150 -1.68 8.16 13.61
N GLY A 151 -0.69 9.04 13.87
CA GLY A 151 0.61 8.96 13.22
C GLY A 151 1.39 7.71 13.60
N HIS A 152 2.00 7.05 12.63
CA HIS A 152 2.81 5.85 12.81
C HIS A 152 4.01 5.82 11.88
N GLY A 153 5.03 5.00 12.22
CA GLY A 153 6.29 4.88 11.47
C GLY A 153 6.34 3.77 10.42
N ILE A 154 5.31 2.94 10.28
CA ILE A 154 5.31 1.87 9.28
C ILE A 154 4.92 2.45 7.90
N GLN A 155 5.90 3.02 7.20
CA GLN A 155 5.66 3.60 5.88
C GLN A 155 5.22 2.56 4.85
N GLY A 156 4.23 2.93 4.03
CA GLY A 156 3.69 2.09 2.95
C GLY A 156 2.34 1.43 3.26
N ILE A 157 1.95 1.40 4.53
CA ILE A 157 0.63 0.94 4.98
C ILE A 157 0.00 1.98 5.93
N GLY A 158 -1.27 1.84 6.26
CA GLY A 158 -1.96 2.70 7.22
C GLY A 158 -2.17 4.12 6.70
N ALA A 159 -3.11 4.33 5.79
CA ALA A 159 -3.44 5.66 5.24
C ALA A 159 -4.20 6.56 6.23
N ASN A 160 -4.51 6.08 7.44
CA ASN A 160 -5.30 6.74 8.47
C ASN A 160 -6.79 6.94 8.10
N PHE A 161 -7.24 6.23 7.10
CA PHE A 161 -8.67 6.09 6.73
C PHE A 161 -8.86 4.72 6.05
N ILE A 162 -10.11 4.28 5.91
CA ILE A 162 -10.44 3.05 5.18
C ILE A 162 -10.55 3.38 3.69
N PRO A 163 -9.68 2.81 2.82
CA PRO A 163 -9.74 3.07 1.39
C PRO A 163 -11.02 2.53 0.75
N GLY A 164 -11.53 3.22 -0.28
CA GLY A 164 -12.75 2.79 -0.98
C GLY A 164 -12.65 1.44 -1.69
N ILE A 165 -11.43 1.07 -2.13
CA ILE A 165 -11.18 -0.24 -2.77
C ILE A 165 -10.82 -1.37 -1.78
N TYR A 166 -10.76 -1.09 -0.47
CA TYR A 166 -10.57 -2.13 0.53
C TYR A 166 -11.85 -2.94 0.69
N ASP A 167 -11.78 -4.19 0.31
CA ASP A 167 -12.91 -5.13 0.43
C ASP A 167 -12.76 -5.94 1.72
N LYS A 168 -13.53 -5.55 2.73
CA LYS A 168 -13.56 -6.23 4.03
C LYS A 168 -14.10 -7.66 3.95
N ASP A 169 -14.92 -7.97 2.93
CA ASP A 169 -15.62 -9.25 2.84
C ASP A 169 -14.69 -10.37 2.34
N VAL A 170 -13.53 -10.03 1.76
CA VAL A 170 -12.49 -11.00 1.42
C VAL A 170 -11.45 -11.19 2.52
N VAL A 171 -11.49 -10.38 3.58
CA VAL A 171 -10.53 -10.41 4.70
C VAL A 171 -11.11 -11.19 5.86
N ASP A 172 -10.40 -12.23 6.32
CA ASP A 172 -10.84 -13.08 7.43
C ASP A 172 -10.37 -12.56 8.78
N GLU A 173 -9.17 -11.95 8.83
CA GLU A 173 -8.55 -11.48 10.05
C GLU A 173 -7.77 -10.18 9.80
N VAL A 174 -7.76 -9.29 10.78
CA VAL A 174 -6.94 -8.08 10.77
C VAL A 174 -5.97 -8.15 11.93
N LEU A 175 -4.67 -8.03 11.64
CA LEU A 175 -3.61 -8.00 12.65
C LEU A 175 -3.04 -6.59 12.83
N ASP A 176 -2.94 -6.17 14.07
CA ASP A 176 -2.26 -4.96 14.46
C ASP A 176 -0.75 -5.19 14.52
N MET A 177 0.04 -4.33 13.86
CA MET A 177 1.48 -4.42 13.82
C MET A 177 2.12 -3.22 14.51
N ASP A 178 2.93 -3.47 15.53
CA ASP A 178 3.73 -2.43 16.15
C ASP A 178 5.01 -2.15 15.34
N GLU A 179 5.52 -0.92 15.48
CA GLU A 179 6.67 -0.45 14.71
C GLU A 179 7.96 -1.23 15.07
N GLU A 180 8.16 -1.52 16.34
CA GLU A 180 9.37 -2.19 16.81
C GLU A 180 9.47 -3.61 16.24
N THR A 181 8.37 -4.35 16.27
CA THR A 181 8.25 -5.69 15.66
C THR A 181 8.48 -5.64 14.15
N ALA A 182 7.88 -4.68 13.45
CA ALA A 182 8.06 -4.52 12.01
C ALA A 182 9.53 -4.22 11.64
N TYR A 183 10.18 -3.31 12.37
CA TYR A 183 11.59 -2.99 12.16
C TYR A 183 12.52 -4.16 12.50
N ALA A 184 12.26 -4.86 13.60
CA ALA A 184 13.05 -6.04 13.99
C ALA A 184 12.97 -7.14 12.93
N ALA A 185 11.77 -7.40 12.42
CA ALA A 185 11.54 -8.40 11.38
C ALA A 185 12.19 -8.03 10.04
N ALA A 186 12.17 -6.75 9.65
CA ALA A 186 12.88 -6.29 8.45
C ALA A 186 14.40 -6.50 8.58
N ARG A 187 14.97 -6.20 9.75
CA ARG A 187 16.39 -6.47 10.03
C ARG A 187 16.72 -7.97 10.07
N GLU A 188 15.79 -8.78 10.58
CA GLU A 188 15.93 -10.24 10.58
C GLU A 188 16.02 -10.79 9.14
N LEU A 189 15.12 -10.36 8.24
CA LEU A 189 15.14 -10.74 6.82
C LEU A 189 16.47 -10.37 6.15
N GLY A 190 16.97 -9.15 6.40
CA GLY A 190 18.26 -8.73 5.89
C GLY A 190 19.42 -9.60 6.37
N LYS A 191 19.47 -9.90 7.67
CA LYS A 191 20.58 -10.63 8.29
C LYS A 191 20.56 -12.13 8.02
N LYS A 192 19.36 -12.74 8.00
CA LYS A 192 19.23 -14.21 7.93
C LYS A 192 18.92 -14.72 6.51
N ALA A 193 18.21 -13.94 5.71
CA ALA A 193 17.79 -14.33 4.37
C ALA A 193 18.46 -13.53 3.24
N GLY A 194 19.25 -12.49 3.58
CA GLY A 194 19.85 -11.59 2.58
C GLY A 194 18.82 -10.69 1.86
N LEU A 195 17.61 -10.58 2.40
CA LEU A 195 16.54 -9.77 1.81
C LEU A 195 16.50 -8.39 2.45
N LEU A 196 17.00 -7.39 1.74
CA LEU A 196 16.97 -6.00 2.19
C LEU A 196 15.62 -5.38 1.80
N VAL A 197 14.72 -5.28 2.76
CA VAL A 197 13.33 -4.88 2.56
C VAL A 197 12.93 -3.72 3.47
N GLY A 198 11.82 -3.03 3.15
CA GLY A 198 11.27 -1.98 3.97
C GLY A 198 10.55 -2.49 5.24
N MET A 199 10.24 -1.56 6.14
CA MET A 199 9.58 -1.85 7.41
C MET A 199 8.19 -2.48 7.26
N SER A 200 7.42 -2.10 6.24
CA SER A 200 6.13 -2.73 5.96
C SER A 200 6.25 -4.19 5.53
N SER A 201 7.30 -4.53 4.78
CA SER A 201 7.62 -5.93 4.46
C SER A 201 8.00 -6.72 5.72
N GLY A 202 8.76 -6.10 6.63
CA GLY A 202 9.04 -6.68 7.95
C GLY A 202 7.78 -6.93 8.76
N GLY A 203 6.84 -5.99 8.75
CA GLY A 203 5.53 -6.14 9.39
C GLY A 203 4.72 -7.31 8.81
N ASN A 204 4.67 -7.42 7.48
CA ASN A 204 4.02 -8.53 6.80
C ASN A 204 4.67 -9.89 7.16
N PHE A 205 6.01 -9.94 7.18
CA PHE A 205 6.74 -11.14 7.57
C PHE A 205 6.49 -11.53 9.04
N ALA A 206 6.47 -10.57 9.97
CA ALA A 206 6.14 -10.82 11.37
C ALA A 206 4.71 -11.37 11.52
N ALA A 207 3.74 -10.77 10.85
CA ALA A 207 2.36 -11.23 10.82
C ALA A 207 2.24 -12.64 10.21
N ALA A 208 2.93 -12.90 9.09
CA ALA A 208 2.96 -14.22 8.46
C ALA A 208 3.52 -15.30 9.40
N LYS A 209 4.55 -14.99 10.20
CA LYS A 209 5.06 -15.93 11.23
C LYS A 209 4.04 -16.24 12.31
N VAL A 210 3.19 -15.26 12.69
CA VAL A 210 2.10 -15.49 13.65
C VAL A 210 1.06 -16.43 13.05
N ILE A 211 0.66 -16.18 11.83
CA ILE A 211 -0.34 -17.00 11.12
C ILE A 211 0.19 -18.42 10.86
N ALA A 212 1.42 -18.57 10.40
CA ALA A 212 2.03 -19.87 10.17
C ALA A 212 2.04 -20.75 11.45
N LYS A 213 2.34 -20.15 12.59
CA LYS A 213 2.26 -20.87 13.89
C LYS A 213 0.84 -21.23 14.30
N LYS A 214 -0.17 -20.48 13.86
CA LYS A 214 -1.59 -20.74 14.14
C LYS A 214 -2.13 -21.88 13.28
N LEU A 215 -1.60 -22.02 12.07
CA LEU A 215 -2.03 -23.06 11.13
C LEU A 215 -1.31 -24.41 11.35
N GLY A 216 -0.13 -24.43 11.97
CA GLY A 216 0.64 -25.64 12.34
C GLY A 216 1.92 -25.73 11.57
#